data_4388c5f3545a91ddb372e94f61baee7b
#
_entry.id   4388c5f3545a91ddb372e94f61baee7b
#
_cell.length_a   1.000
_cell.length_b   1.000
_cell.length_c   1.000
_cell.angle_alpha   90.00
_cell.angle_beta   90.00
_cell.angle_gamma   90.00
#
_symmetry.space_group_name_H-M   'P 1'
#
loop_
_entity.id
_entity.type
_entity.pdbx_description
1 polymer ?
#
loop_
_entity_poly.entity_id
_entity_poly.type
_entity_poly.pdbx_seq_one_letter_code
_entity_poly.pdbx_strand_id
1 'polypeptide(L)'
;MATLSGNKIKDTYQSLVKFSDNGNITTSAKQLTDGFGNNSPMFVSTTQVGIGVTPESGLNLHVFGDAKIGSNLTVIGNLVVEGSTTTVGTDTL
;
A
#
# COMPACT_ATOMS: atom_id res chain seq x y z
N MET A 1 1.34 0.98 -25.55
CA MET A 1 1.15 1.56 -24.23
C MET A 1 0.48 2.92 -24.33
N ALA A 2 -0.55 3.11 -23.56
CA ALA A 2 -1.26 4.40 -23.55
C ALA A 2 -0.48 5.41 -22.68
N THR A 3 -0.37 6.65 -23.17
CA THR A 3 0.27 7.74 -22.43
C THR A 3 -0.73 8.87 -22.26
N LEU A 4 -0.41 9.80 -21.38
CA LEU A 4 -1.24 11.00 -21.21
C LEU A 4 -0.84 12.11 -22.17
N SER A 5 0.26 11.94 -22.90
CA SER A 5 0.73 12.93 -23.85
C SER A 5 -0.31 13.12 -24.95
N GLY A 6 -0.67 14.36 -25.21
CA GLY A 6 -1.68 14.69 -26.22
C GLY A 6 -3.11 14.51 -25.77
N ASN A 7 -3.36 14.01 -24.56
CA ASN A 7 -4.70 13.83 -24.02
C ASN A 7 -5.04 14.95 -23.04
N LYS A 8 -6.31 15.33 -23.03
CA LYS A 8 -6.80 16.30 -22.04
C LYS A 8 -7.16 15.60 -20.76
N ILE A 9 -6.98 16.28 -19.63
CA ILE A 9 -7.31 15.69 -18.33
C ILE A 9 -8.77 15.27 -18.27
N LYS A 10 -9.67 16.05 -18.86
CA LYS A 10 -11.10 15.71 -18.87
C LYS A 10 -11.39 14.37 -19.56
N ASP A 11 -10.50 13.90 -20.43
CA ASP A 11 -10.69 12.65 -21.16
C ASP A 11 -10.00 11.47 -20.49
N THR A 12 -9.13 11.72 -19.51
CA THR A 12 -8.30 10.67 -18.89
C THR A 12 -8.33 10.69 -17.37
N TYR A 13 -9.09 11.59 -16.75
CA TYR A 13 -9.03 11.76 -15.30
C TYR A 13 -9.43 10.49 -14.54
N GLN A 14 -10.30 9.66 -15.12
CA GLN A 14 -10.75 8.45 -14.42
C GLN A 14 -9.62 7.45 -14.22
N SER A 15 -8.53 7.56 -14.97
CA SER A 15 -7.39 6.66 -14.83
C SER A 15 -6.28 7.24 -13.97
N LEU A 16 -6.43 8.45 -13.49
CA LEU A 16 -5.41 9.08 -12.65
C LEU A 16 -5.59 8.64 -11.21
N VAL A 17 -4.48 8.40 -10.53
CA VAL A 17 -4.49 8.06 -9.12
C VAL A 17 -4.44 9.33 -8.30
N LYS A 18 -5.33 9.45 -7.33
CA LYS A 18 -5.41 10.62 -6.48
C LYS A 18 -5.78 10.21 -5.06
N PHE A 19 -5.73 11.15 -4.14
CA PHE A 19 -6.22 10.95 -2.79
C PHE A 19 -7.72 11.20 -2.70
N SER A 20 -8.37 10.51 -1.79
CA SER A 20 -9.82 10.51 -1.67
C SER A 20 -10.41 11.90 -1.44
N ASP A 21 -9.66 12.81 -0.83
CA ASP A 21 -10.16 14.16 -0.51
C ASP A 21 -9.75 15.21 -1.53
N ASN A 22 -9.13 14.80 -2.65
CA ASN A 22 -8.62 15.70 -3.69
C ASN A 22 -7.53 16.65 -3.18
N GLY A 23 -6.96 16.35 -2.02
CA GLY A 23 -5.89 17.16 -1.44
C GLY A 23 -4.53 16.53 -1.67
N ASN A 24 -3.50 17.22 -1.21
CA ASN A 24 -2.13 16.73 -1.28
C ASN A 24 -1.88 15.69 -0.20
N ILE A 25 -0.76 14.99 -0.32
CA ILE A 25 -0.32 14.08 0.73
C ILE A 25 0.01 14.86 2.00
N THR A 26 -0.36 14.28 3.14
CA THR A 26 -0.11 14.88 4.45
C THR A 26 0.42 13.81 5.40
N THR A 27 0.62 14.18 6.66
CA THR A 27 1.02 13.23 7.70
C THR A 27 -0.12 12.29 8.11
N SER A 28 -1.35 12.62 7.74
CA SER A 28 -2.49 11.72 7.96
C SER A 28 -2.70 10.85 6.73
N ALA A 29 -2.83 9.54 6.92
CA ALA A 29 -3.01 8.62 5.83
C ALA A 29 -4.33 8.86 5.12
N LYS A 30 -4.28 8.86 3.80
CA LYS A 30 -5.44 9.03 2.94
C LYS A 30 -5.52 7.86 1.97
N GLN A 31 -6.72 7.46 1.64
CA GLN A 31 -6.93 6.37 0.70
C GLN A 31 -6.69 6.86 -0.74
N LEU A 32 -5.99 6.05 -1.52
CA LEU A 32 -5.83 6.32 -2.95
C LEU A 32 -7.09 5.87 -3.69
N THR A 33 -7.47 6.67 -4.68
CA THR A 33 -8.62 6.38 -5.54
C THR A 33 -8.23 6.62 -6.99
N ASP A 34 -9.11 6.24 -7.91
CA ASP A 34 -8.99 6.72 -9.28
C ASP A 34 -9.67 8.08 -9.39
N GLY A 35 -9.71 8.63 -10.63
CA GLY A 35 -10.32 9.94 -10.85
C GLY A 35 -11.82 9.99 -10.62
N PHE A 36 -12.50 8.83 -10.63
CA PHE A 36 -13.92 8.72 -10.33
C PHE A 36 -14.20 8.56 -8.85
N GLY A 37 -13.16 8.39 -8.02
CA GLY A 37 -13.35 8.18 -6.60
C GLY A 37 -13.53 6.73 -6.20
N ASN A 38 -13.21 5.78 -7.08
CA ASN A 38 -13.22 4.37 -6.71
C ASN A 38 -12.03 4.09 -5.81
N ASN A 39 -12.29 3.48 -4.66
CA ASN A 39 -11.29 3.26 -3.64
C ASN A 39 -10.35 2.11 -3.97
N SER A 40 -9.04 2.33 -3.81
CA SER A 40 -8.06 1.27 -3.78
C SER A 40 -7.90 0.78 -2.33
N PRO A 41 -7.22 -0.37 -2.13
CA PRO A 41 -6.90 -0.79 -0.76
C PRO A 41 -5.71 -0.04 -0.15
N MET A 42 -5.10 0.91 -0.85
CA MET A 42 -3.90 1.58 -0.36
C MET A 42 -4.24 2.86 0.38
N PHE A 43 -3.61 3.02 1.55
CA PHE A 43 -3.65 4.23 2.36
C PHE A 43 -2.23 4.75 2.50
N VAL A 44 -2.02 6.04 2.23
CA VAL A 44 -0.67 6.60 2.15
C VAL A 44 -0.61 7.93 2.90
N SER A 45 0.45 8.10 3.67
CA SER A 45 0.82 9.38 4.26
C SER A 45 2.27 9.69 3.89
N THR A 46 2.81 10.79 4.42
CA THR A 46 4.21 11.13 4.16
C THR A 46 5.18 10.14 4.78
N THR A 47 4.74 9.28 5.70
CA THR A 47 5.63 8.36 6.43
C THR A 47 5.15 6.93 6.43
N GLN A 48 3.95 6.63 5.91
CA GLN A 48 3.37 5.31 6.10
C GLN A 48 2.60 4.85 4.87
N VAL A 49 2.54 3.52 4.70
CA VAL A 49 1.70 2.87 3.71
C VAL A 49 0.87 1.81 4.43
N GLY A 50 -0.44 1.81 4.20
CA GLY A 50 -1.34 0.78 4.68
C GLY A 50 -1.98 0.04 3.51
N ILE A 51 -2.13 -1.26 3.65
CA ILE A 51 -2.83 -2.10 2.68
C ILE A 51 -4.07 -2.67 3.37
N GLY A 52 -5.24 -2.22 2.93
CA GLY A 52 -6.51 -2.66 3.52
C GLY A 52 -6.87 -2.02 4.83
N VAL A 53 -6.06 -1.08 5.32
CA VAL A 53 -6.26 -0.47 6.63
C VAL A 53 -5.51 0.85 6.68
N THR A 54 -6.02 1.79 7.49
CA THR A 54 -5.25 2.97 7.86
C THR A 54 -4.09 2.53 8.74
N PRO A 55 -2.83 2.84 8.38
CA PRO A 55 -1.70 2.33 9.13
C PRO A 55 -1.67 2.86 10.58
N GLU A 56 -1.29 1.98 11.49
CA GLU A 56 -1.12 2.36 12.89
C GLU A 56 0.09 3.29 13.06
N SER A 57 -0.01 4.15 14.07
CA SER A 57 1.08 5.02 14.44
C SER A 57 2.35 4.22 14.74
N GLY A 58 3.47 4.66 14.20
CA GLY A 58 4.75 4.02 14.42
C GLY A 58 5.12 2.94 13.42
N LEU A 59 4.22 2.54 12.55
CA LEU A 59 4.51 1.55 11.51
C LEU A 59 4.71 2.25 10.16
N ASN A 60 5.73 1.87 9.43
CA ASN A 60 5.92 2.39 8.08
C ASN A 60 5.10 1.64 7.05
N LEU A 61 4.87 0.35 7.27
CA LEU A 61 4.02 -0.47 6.42
C LEU A 61 3.10 -1.30 7.30
N HIS A 62 1.80 -1.23 7.02
CA HIS A 62 0.80 -1.99 7.77
C HIS A 62 -0.11 -2.70 6.78
N VAL A 63 -0.11 -4.04 6.80
CA VAL A 63 -0.97 -4.87 5.96
C VAL A 63 -2.01 -5.53 6.87
N PHE A 64 -3.29 -5.26 6.61
CA PHE A 64 -4.36 -5.78 7.46
C PHE A 64 -4.56 -7.28 7.28
N GLY A 65 -4.45 -7.77 6.05
CA GLY A 65 -4.70 -9.16 5.74
C GLY A 65 -3.41 -9.94 5.51
N ASP A 66 -3.49 -10.90 4.63
CA ASP A 66 -2.37 -11.79 4.33
C ASP A 66 -1.40 -11.13 3.36
N ALA A 67 -0.14 -11.52 3.45
CA ALA A 67 0.88 -11.10 2.51
C ALA A 67 1.66 -12.32 2.03
N LYS A 68 2.05 -12.31 0.77
CA LYS A 68 2.84 -13.39 0.18
C LYS A 68 4.01 -12.78 -0.58
N ILE A 69 5.19 -13.25 -0.26
CA ILE A 69 6.40 -12.86 -0.97
C ILE A 69 6.74 -13.99 -1.94
N GLY A 70 6.72 -13.71 -3.23
CA GLY A 70 6.87 -14.75 -4.26
C GLY A 70 8.27 -15.28 -4.42
N SER A 71 9.25 -14.64 -3.84
CA SER A 71 10.63 -15.12 -3.88
C SER A 71 11.22 -14.99 -2.49
N ASN A 72 12.22 -14.18 -2.27
CA ASN A 72 12.90 -14.08 -0.99
C ASN A 72 12.46 -12.85 -0.22
N LEU A 73 12.32 -13.01 1.08
CA LEU A 73 12.14 -11.91 2.01
C LEU A 73 13.41 -11.81 2.85
N THR A 74 14.08 -10.66 2.80
CA THR A 74 15.26 -10.43 3.61
C THR A 74 14.89 -9.49 4.75
N VAL A 75 15.08 -9.95 5.98
CA VAL A 75 14.85 -9.16 7.19
C VAL A 75 16.19 -8.81 7.79
N ILE A 76 16.55 -7.52 7.77
CA ILE A 76 17.86 -7.10 8.25
C ILE A 76 17.89 -7.05 9.78
N GLY A 77 16.78 -6.65 10.38
CA GLY A 77 16.66 -6.63 11.84
C GLY A 77 16.05 -7.92 12.36
N ASN A 78 15.24 -7.79 13.38
CA ASN A 78 14.58 -8.94 14.00
C ASN A 78 13.27 -9.25 13.29
N LEU A 79 13.00 -10.53 13.16
CA LEU A 79 11.69 -11.01 12.72
C LEU A 79 10.89 -11.39 13.96
N VAL A 80 9.71 -10.79 14.10
CA VAL A 80 8.81 -11.08 15.22
C VAL A 80 7.57 -11.76 14.65
N VAL A 81 7.29 -12.97 15.15
CA VAL A 81 6.10 -13.73 14.77
C VAL A 81 5.26 -13.90 16.03
N GLU A 82 4.06 -13.30 16.03
CA GLU A 82 3.21 -13.29 17.21
C GLU A 82 2.10 -14.34 17.17
N GLY A 83 1.90 -14.98 16.03
CA GLY A 83 0.86 -15.96 15.87
C GLY A 83 1.18 -17.28 16.56
N SER A 84 0.20 -18.16 16.59
CA SER A 84 0.34 -19.47 17.26
C SER A 84 0.92 -20.54 16.34
N THR A 85 1.00 -20.29 15.05
CA THR A 85 1.51 -21.27 14.09
C THR A 85 2.59 -20.62 13.24
N THR A 86 3.77 -21.19 13.28
CA THR A 86 4.90 -20.74 12.48
C THR A 86 5.46 -21.94 11.71
N THR A 87 5.49 -21.81 10.40
CA THR A 87 6.09 -22.84 9.55
C THR A 87 7.27 -22.22 8.81
N VAL A 88 8.44 -22.79 9.03
CA VAL A 88 9.68 -22.38 8.37
C VAL A 88 10.24 -23.60 7.68
N GLY A 89 10.71 -23.44 6.44
CA GLY A 89 11.39 -24.52 5.75
C GLY A 89 12.62 -24.93 6.56
N THR A 90 12.74 -26.20 6.92
CA THR A 90 13.59 -26.54 8.04
C THR A 90 14.51 -27.69 7.85
N ASP A 91 14.87 -28.00 6.67
CA ASP A 91 15.77 -29.12 6.49
C ASP A 91 17.17 -28.87 7.02
N THR A 92 17.44 -27.71 7.58
CA THR A 92 18.80 -27.40 8.02
C THR A 92 18.88 -26.60 9.29
N LEU A 93 18.04 -26.79 10.19
CA LEU A 93 18.20 -26.10 11.47
C LEU A 93 19.20 -26.82 12.37
#